data_ba5d45cbf942bc924345b8b4ec7fb624
#
_entry.id   ba5d45cbf942bc924345b8b4ec7fb624
#
_cell.length_a   1.000
_cell.length_b   1.000
_cell.length_c   1.000
_cell.angle_alpha   90.00
_cell.angle_beta   90.00
_cell.angle_gamma   90.00
#
_symmetry.space_group_name_H-M   'P 1'
#
loop_
_entity.id
_entity.type
_entity.pdbx_description
1 polymer ?
#
loop_
_entity_poly.entity_id
_entity_poly.type
_entity_poly.pdbx_seq_one_letter_code
_entity_poly.pdbx_strand_id
1 'polypeptide(L)'
;FRPPYAQITPAQARLLGQRYKLVMWDIISRDYNRKLSPRTCLRNVTKYLAPGAIVVFHDSEKAFRNMRYALPRTLEKIRQMGLKCKAIEF
;
A
#
# COMPACT_ATOMS: atom_id res chain seq x y z
N PHE A 1 1.62 2.34 -13.71
CA PHE A 1 1.71 0.86 -13.72
C PHE A 1 2.45 0.37 -12.49
N ARG A 2 1.96 -0.68 -11.91
CA ARG A 2 2.64 -1.40 -10.83
C ARG A 2 2.76 -2.87 -11.23
N PRO A 3 3.99 -3.44 -11.24
CA PRO A 3 4.15 -4.84 -11.64
C PRO A 3 3.47 -5.79 -10.66
N PRO A 4 2.76 -6.83 -11.17
CA PRO A 4 2.16 -7.84 -10.32
C PRO A 4 3.22 -8.51 -9.44
N TYR A 5 2.90 -8.72 -8.17
CA TYR A 5 3.79 -9.33 -7.17
C TYR A 5 5.14 -8.61 -7.01
N ALA A 6 5.22 -7.34 -7.43
CA ALA A 6 6.45 -6.55 -7.44
C ALA A 6 7.57 -7.17 -8.30
N GLN A 7 7.24 -8.10 -9.19
CA GLN A 7 8.23 -8.82 -9.99
C GLN A 7 8.39 -8.16 -11.35
N ILE A 8 9.57 -7.61 -11.58
CA ILE A 8 9.91 -6.94 -12.83
C ILE A 8 11.43 -7.03 -13.05
N THR A 9 11.81 -7.36 -14.28
CA THR A 9 13.23 -7.34 -14.65
C THR A 9 13.66 -5.93 -15.05
N PRO A 10 14.98 -5.62 -15.02
CA PRO A 10 15.46 -4.31 -15.50
C PRO A 10 15.08 -4.04 -16.96
N ALA A 11 15.09 -5.05 -17.82
CA ALA A 11 14.68 -4.91 -19.20
C ALA A 11 13.20 -4.54 -19.34
N GLN A 12 12.33 -5.21 -18.57
CA GLN A 12 10.90 -4.91 -18.53
C GLN A 12 10.66 -3.50 -17.99
N ALA A 13 11.38 -3.10 -16.95
CA ALA A 13 11.24 -1.77 -16.37
C ALA A 13 11.60 -0.67 -17.38
N ARG A 14 12.67 -0.87 -18.15
CA ARG A 14 13.06 0.08 -19.21
C ARG A 14 11.99 0.19 -20.29
N LEU A 15 11.47 -0.95 -20.74
CA LEU A 15 10.44 -0.98 -21.77
C LEU A 15 9.15 -0.30 -21.33
N LEU A 16 8.64 -0.69 -20.15
CA LEU A 16 7.39 -0.13 -19.62
C LEU A 16 7.55 1.33 -19.23
N GLY A 17 8.70 1.72 -18.72
CA GLY A 17 8.98 3.11 -18.34
C GLY A 17 8.94 4.10 -19.49
N GLN A 18 9.03 3.64 -20.73
CA GLN A 18 8.87 4.49 -21.91
C GLN A 18 7.44 4.98 -22.11
N ARG A 19 6.45 4.21 -21.63
CA ARG A 19 5.03 4.52 -21.82
C ARG A 19 4.28 4.80 -20.53
N TYR A 20 4.75 4.24 -19.42
CA TYR A 20 4.04 4.29 -18.14
C TYR A 20 4.96 4.79 -17.04
N LYS A 21 4.38 5.43 -16.05
CA LYS A 21 5.06 5.67 -14.78
C LYS A 21 5.00 4.39 -13.96
N LEU A 22 6.14 3.90 -13.49
CA LEU A 22 6.20 2.73 -12.62
C LEU A 22 6.05 3.20 -11.18
N VAL A 23 4.99 2.76 -10.53
CA VAL A 23 4.66 3.19 -9.17
C VAL A 23 4.74 1.98 -8.24
N MET A 24 5.72 1.97 -7.37
CA MET A 24 5.85 0.98 -6.31
C MET A 24 5.17 1.50 -5.04
N TRP A 25 5.66 1.13 -3.88
CA TRP A 25 5.10 1.57 -2.60
C TRP A 25 6.20 1.80 -1.58
N ASP A 26 5.84 2.52 -0.51
CA ASP A 26 6.70 2.70 0.66
C ASP A 26 6.27 1.76 1.79
N ILE A 27 4.97 1.56 1.93
CA ILE A 27 4.39 0.81 3.03
C ILE A 27 3.38 -0.19 2.47
N ILE A 28 3.52 -1.45 2.85
CA ILE A 28 2.57 -2.49 2.50
C ILE A 28 1.97 -3.10 3.77
N SER A 29 0.65 -3.14 3.83
CA SER A 29 -0.07 -3.66 5.00
C SER A 29 0.08 -5.17 5.19
N ARG A 30 0.30 -5.89 4.11
CA ARG A 30 0.28 -7.37 4.03
C ARG A 30 -1.07 -7.95 4.41
N ASP A 31 -2.12 -7.21 4.13
CA ASP A 31 -3.49 -7.61 4.44
C ASP A 31 -3.93 -8.88 3.71
N TYR A 32 -3.29 -9.20 2.60
CA TYR A 32 -3.54 -10.44 1.85
C TYR A 32 -3.06 -11.69 2.60
N ASN A 33 -2.23 -11.55 3.61
CA ASN A 33 -1.70 -12.70 4.36
C ASN A 33 -2.65 -13.09 5.49
N ARG A 34 -3.41 -14.16 5.28
CA ARG A 34 -4.41 -14.63 6.25
C ARG A 34 -3.81 -15.13 7.57
N LYS A 35 -2.52 -15.40 7.60
CA LYS A 35 -1.80 -15.79 8.81
C LYS A 35 -1.53 -14.62 9.74
N LEU A 36 -1.56 -13.39 9.22
CA LEU A 36 -1.38 -12.20 10.03
C LEU A 36 -2.70 -11.79 10.66
N SER A 37 -2.62 -11.27 11.90
CA SER A 37 -3.80 -10.69 12.54
C SER A 37 -4.12 -9.32 11.94
N PRO A 38 -5.40 -8.87 12.03
CA PRO A 38 -5.75 -7.52 11.62
C PRO A 38 -4.94 -6.44 12.33
N ARG A 39 -4.64 -6.64 13.61
CA ARG A 39 -3.82 -5.70 14.39
C ARG A 39 -2.39 -5.61 13.86
N THR A 40 -1.81 -6.72 13.44
CA THR A 40 -0.48 -6.74 12.85
C THR A 40 -0.46 -5.96 11.54
N CYS A 41 -1.49 -6.13 10.71
CA CYS A 41 -1.61 -5.37 9.47
C CYS A 41 -1.73 -3.87 9.73
N LEU A 42 -2.51 -3.48 10.73
CA LEU A 42 -2.61 -2.08 11.15
C LEU A 42 -1.24 -1.54 11.59
N ARG A 43 -0.53 -2.28 12.39
CA ARG A 43 0.80 -1.89 12.88
C ARG A 43 1.81 -1.77 11.75
N ASN A 44 1.76 -2.68 10.77
CA ASN A 44 2.63 -2.63 9.59
C ASN A 44 2.53 -1.29 8.85
N VAL A 45 1.37 -0.67 8.90
CA VAL A 45 1.14 0.61 8.23
C VAL A 45 1.41 1.78 9.16
N THR A 46 0.78 1.80 10.34
CA THR A 46 0.82 2.97 11.22
C THR A 46 2.22 3.27 11.75
N LYS A 47 3.04 2.26 11.89
CA LYS A 47 4.43 2.38 12.36
C LYS A 47 5.28 3.25 11.43
N TYR A 48 4.99 3.25 10.14
CA TYR A 48 5.82 3.91 9.12
C TYR A 48 5.14 5.08 8.41
N LEU A 49 3.94 5.46 8.84
CA LEU A 49 3.22 6.56 8.21
C LEU A 49 4.05 7.85 8.29
N ALA A 50 4.19 8.51 7.14
CA ALA A 50 4.92 9.76 7.02
C ALA A 50 4.40 10.54 5.80
N PRO A 51 4.62 11.86 5.74
CA PRO A 51 4.28 12.64 4.56
C PRO A 51 4.93 12.07 3.30
N GLY A 52 4.16 11.99 2.22
CA GLY A 52 4.63 11.50 0.93
C GLY A 52 4.62 9.98 0.76
N ALA A 53 4.29 9.21 1.79
CA ALA A 53 4.29 7.76 1.70
C ALA A 53 3.17 7.24 0.80
N ILE A 54 3.49 6.22 0.01
CA ILE A 54 2.52 5.46 -0.77
C ILE A 54 2.22 4.17 0.00
N VAL A 55 0.96 4.00 0.38
CA VAL A 55 0.50 2.89 1.21
C VAL A 55 -0.38 1.97 0.40
N VAL A 56 -0.16 0.65 0.52
CA VAL A 56 -0.91 -0.36 -0.23
C VAL A 56 -1.76 -1.22 0.69
N PHE A 57 -3.04 -1.29 0.35
CA PHE A 57 -4.01 -2.27 0.81
C PHE A 57 -4.58 -3.01 -0.41
N HIS A 58 -5.23 -4.13 -0.18
CA HIS A 58 -5.80 -4.96 -1.24
C HIS A 58 -7.32 -5.10 -1.07
N ASP A 59 -8.03 -5.18 -2.18
CA ASP A 59 -9.49 -5.30 -2.20
C ASP A 59 -9.98 -6.73 -2.52
N SER A 60 -9.10 -7.72 -2.37
CA SER A 60 -9.43 -9.11 -2.60
C SER A 60 -10.19 -9.73 -1.42
N GLU A 61 -10.91 -10.83 -1.67
CA GLU A 61 -11.54 -11.61 -0.59
C GLU A 61 -10.52 -12.08 0.44
N LYS A 62 -9.34 -12.46 -0.04
CA LYS A 62 -8.23 -12.92 0.78
C LYS A 62 -7.78 -11.87 1.78
N ALA A 63 -7.79 -10.61 1.38
CA ALA A 63 -7.36 -9.49 2.22
C ALA A 63 -8.48 -8.90 3.08
N PHE A 64 -9.72 -9.21 2.81
CA PHE A 64 -10.89 -8.49 3.33
C PHE A 64 -10.92 -8.42 4.86
N ARG A 65 -10.67 -9.53 5.55
CA ARG A 65 -10.70 -9.55 7.02
C ARG A 65 -9.71 -8.55 7.62
N ASN A 66 -8.50 -8.56 7.13
CA ASN A 66 -7.45 -7.67 7.64
C ASN A 66 -7.66 -6.23 7.17
N MET A 67 -8.01 -6.04 5.91
CA MET A 67 -8.22 -4.72 5.33
C MET A 67 -9.39 -4.00 5.98
N ARG A 68 -10.52 -4.66 6.19
CA ARG A 68 -11.71 -4.04 6.80
C ARG A 68 -11.45 -3.53 8.21
N TYR A 69 -10.51 -4.14 8.92
CA TYR A 69 -10.09 -3.68 10.25
C TYR A 69 -9.03 -2.58 10.14
N ALA A 70 -7.99 -2.81 9.34
CA ALA A 70 -6.81 -1.96 9.33
C ALA A 70 -7.00 -0.66 8.55
N LEU A 71 -7.74 -0.68 7.44
CA LEU A 71 -7.86 0.50 6.59
C LEU A 71 -8.59 1.67 7.27
N PRO A 72 -9.79 1.48 7.87
CA PRO A 72 -10.46 2.60 8.56
C PRO A 72 -9.60 3.18 9.68
N ARG A 73 -8.90 2.35 10.42
CA ARG A 73 -8.05 2.77 11.54
C ARG A 73 -6.80 3.49 11.04
N THR A 74 -6.27 3.07 9.90
CA THR A 74 -5.17 3.77 9.24
C THR A 74 -5.60 5.17 8.80
N LEU A 75 -6.78 5.29 8.19
CA LEU A 75 -7.31 6.59 7.76
C LEU A 75 -7.51 7.52 8.96
N GLU A 76 -8.00 7.01 10.08
CA GLU A 76 -8.15 7.79 11.29
C GLU A 76 -6.78 8.24 11.85
N LYS A 77 -5.79 7.37 11.81
CA LYS A 77 -4.43 7.72 12.24
C LYS A 77 -3.83 8.81 11.36
N ILE A 78 -4.04 8.72 10.05
CA ILE A 78 -3.60 9.74 9.09
C ILE A 78 -4.22 11.09 9.45
N ARG A 79 -5.52 11.11 9.74
CA ARG A 79 -6.23 12.32 10.16
C ARG A 79 -5.64 12.90 11.45
N GLN A 80 -5.40 12.05 12.45
CA GLN A 80 -4.82 12.46 13.73
C GLN A 80 -3.42 13.07 13.57
N MET A 81 -2.65 12.58 12.60
CA MET A 81 -1.31 13.09 12.29
C MET A 81 -1.34 14.39 11.47
N GLY A 82 -2.52 14.85 11.07
CA GLY A 82 -2.64 16.04 10.21
C GLY A 82 -2.23 15.81 8.77
N LEU A 83 -2.10 14.56 8.34
CA LEU A 83 -1.77 14.22 6.97
C LEU A 83 -3.03 14.13 6.11
N LYS A 84 -2.86 14.25 4.81
CA LYS A 84 -3.95 14.15 3.82
C LYS A 84 -3.66 13.04 2.84
N CYS A 85 -4.72 12.29 2.47
CA CYS A 85 -4.65 11.33 1.38
C CYS A 85 -4.89 12.06 0.08
N LYS A 86 -4.03 11.80 -0.90
CA LYS A 86 -4.13 12.42 -2.23
C LYS A 86 -3.96 11.36 -3.30
N ALA A 87 -4.53 11.62 -4.48
CA ALA A 87 -4.21 10.84 -5.65
C ALA A 87 -2.74 11.04 -6.02
N ILE A 88 -2.14 10.01 -6.63
CA ILE A 88 -0.76 10.09 -7.10
C ILE A 88 -0.72 11.05 -8.30
N GLU A 89 0.15 12.05 -8.22
CA GLU A 89 0.37 13.03 -9.29
C GLU A 89 1.74 12.83 -9.92
N PHE A 90 1.84 13.06 -11.22
CA PHE A 90 3.07 12.85 -11.98
C PHE A 90 3.56 14.12 -12.63
#